data_9962bdf7f507cd8fea0a310868c1af42
#
_entry.id   9962bdf7f507cd8fea0a310868c1af42
#
_cell.length_a   1.000
_cell.length_b   1.000
_cell.length_c   1.000
_cell.angle_alpha   90.00
_cell.angle_beta   90.00
_cell.angle_gamma   90.00
#
_symmetry.space_group_name_H-M   'P 1'
#
loop_
_entity.id
_entity.type
_entity.pdbx_description
1 polymer ?
#
loop_
_entity_poly.entity_id
_entity_poly.type
_entity_poly.pdbx_seq_one_letter_code
_entity_poly.pdbx_strand_id
1 'polypeptide(L)'
;GGYVMFPNHQGKYDALGIMYGHPLPCSVVMDDAKSHMPLVSQFIDLVKGKRIKLHDIRQAAKIIQEVSAETAQGRKFIIFPAGGYKHRNGNQVDPFKPGTFKSAMKSKVPIVPVALVDSWKVYDLNSLRHVHTQVYFLKPLYYEDYKGMKSVEVCDHVYRRICKAVRLGERNMPEQAVRC
;
A
#
# COMPACT_ATOMS: atom_id res chain seq x y z
N GLY A 1 8.36 -15.06 -7.43
CA GLY A 1 6.98 -14.95 -7.91
C GLY A 1 6.40 -13.58 -7.63
N GLY A 2 5.17 -13.34 -8.10
CA GLY A 2 4.43 -12.11 -7.81
C GLY A 2 3.81 -12.11 -6.43
N TYR A 3 3.46 -10.93 -5.95
CA TYR A 3 2.73 -10.70 -4.70
C TYR A 3 2.09 -9.31 -4.69
N VAL A 4 1.18 -9.09 -3.74
CA VAL A 4 0.54 -7.78 -3.57
C VAL A 4 0.86 -7.25 -2.17
N MET A 5 1.36 -6.02 -2.13
CA MET A 5 1.61 -5.25 -0.92
C MET A 5 0.38 -4.40 -0.57
N PHE A 6 -0.07 -4.49 0.67
CA PHE A 6 -1.21 -3.73 1.18
C PHE A 6 -0.76 -2.84 2.34
N PRO A 7 -0.42 -1.58 2.08
CA PRO A 7 -0.06 -0.61 3.11
C PRO A 7 -1.26 0.14 3.67
N ASN A 8 -1.11 0.71 4.90
CA ASN A 8 -1.91 1.87 5.28
C ASN A 8 -1.52 3.09 4.42
N HIS A 9 -2.36 4.12 4.38
CA HIS A 9 -2.14 5.28 3.52
C HIS A 9 -2.15 6.56 4.35
N GLN A 10 -1.07 7.34 4.27
CA GLN A 10 -0.85 8.54 5.07
C GLN A 10 -0.60 9.80 4.23
N GLY A 11 -0.05 9.65 3.02
CA GLY A 11 0.31 10.80 2.22
C GLY A 11 0.80 10.48 0.79
N LYS A 12 1.14 11.53 0.06
CA LYS A 12 1.61 11.42 -1.34
C LYS A 12 2.95 10.70 -1.49
N TYR A 13 3.75 10.67 -0.42
CA TYR A 13 5.07 10.05 -0.40
C TYR A 13 5.03 8.51 -0.29
N ASP A 14 3.94 7.95 0.18
CA ASP A 14 3.85 6.55 0.62
C ASP A 14 4.34 5.53 -0.42
N ALA A 15 3.88 5.66 -1.66
CA ALA A 15 4.30 4.75 -2.73
C ALA A 15 5.81 4.83 -3.01
N LEU A 16 6.36 6.05 -3.01
CA LEU A 16 7.79 6.28 -3.21
C LEU A 16 8.61 5.71 -2.05
N GLY A 17 8.15 5.93 -0.80
CA GLY A 17 8.80 5.39 0.39
C GLY A 17 8.84 3.86 0.40
N ILE A 18 7.74 3.21 0.01
CA ILE A 18 7.69 1.75 -0.13
C ILE A 18 8.65 1.28 -1.23
N MET A 19 8.61 1.92 -2.41
CA MET A 19 9.48 1.54 -3.53
C MET A 19 10.95 1.74 -3.22
N TYR A 20 11.31 2.78 -2.47
CA TYR A 20 12.68 3.02 -2.02
C TYR A 20 13.19 1.94 -1.06
N GLY A 21 12.34 1.51 -0.11
CA GLY A 21 12.67 0.46 0.85
C GLY A 21 12.52 -0.98 0.31
N HIS A 22 12.02 -1.16 -0.90
CA HIS A 22 11.71 -2.46 -1.47
C HIS A 22 12.78 -2.90 -2.48
N PRO A 23 13.38 -4.09 -2.35
CA PRO A 23 14.56 -4.49 -3.15
C PRO A 23 14.23 -4.85 -4.60
N LEU A 24 12.96 -5.02 -4.95
CA LEU A 24 12.54 -5.49 -6.28
C LEU A 24 11.62 -4.47 -6.96
N PRO A 25 11.63 -4.36 -8.30
CA PRO A 25 10.71 -3.50 -9.02
C PRO A 25 9.25 -3.86 -8.72
N CYS A 26 8.44 -2.84 -8.44
CA CYS A 26 7.01 -3.02 -8.19
C CYS A 26 6.20 -1.89 -8.84
N SER A 27 4.92 -2.18 -9.08
CA SER A 27 3.95 -1.25 -9.64
C SER A 27 2.99 -0.79 -8.56
N VAL A 28 2.25 0.28 -8.83
CA VAL A 28 1.24 0.81 -7.91
C VAL A 28 -0.12 0.93 -8.58
N VAL A 29 -1.18 0.70 -7.83
CA VAL A 29 -2.55 1.04 -8.23
C VAL A 29 -2.89 2.38 -7.62
N MET A 30 -3.21 3.36 -8.48
CA MET A 30 -3.47 4.74 -8.09
C MET A 30 -4.86 5.20 -8.53
N ASP A 31 -5.45 6.10 -7.79
CA ASP A 31 -6.68 6.79 -8.15
C ASP A 31 -6.51 7.53 -9.49
N ASP A 32 -7.39 7.23 -10.46
CA ASP A 32 -7.35 7.80 -11.81
C ASP A 32 -7.35 9.33 -11.77
N ALA A 33 -8.22 9.93 -10.98
CA ALA A 33 -8.33 11.39 -10.89
C ALA A 33 -7.02 12.08 -10.44
N LYS A 34 -6.24 11.44 -9.58
CA LYS A 34 -4.96 11.97 -9.08
C LYS A 34 -3.77 11.61 -9.98
N SER A 35 -3.93 10.60 -10.83
CA SER A 35 -2.83 10.06 -11.66
C SER A 35 -2.46 10.94 -12.86
N HIS A 36 -3.28 11.94 -13.21
CA HIS A 36 -3.06 12.83 -14.35
C HIS A 36 -2.32 14.12 -14.02
N MET A 37 -1.89 14.29 -12.77
CA MET A 37 -1.05 15.42 -12.39
C MET A 37 0.32 15.33 -13.06
N PRO A 38 0.94 16.49 -13.43
CA PRO A 38 2.30 16.52 -13.94
C PRO A 38 3.27 15.77 -13.02
N LEU A 39 4.25 15.10 -13.58
CA LEU A 39 5.21 14.18 -12.92
C LEU A 39 4.58 12.89 -12.38
N VAL A 40 3.37 12.94 -11.86
CA VAL A 40 2.66 11.74 -11.36
C VAL A 40 2.28 10.83 -12.52
N SER A 41 1.76 11.38 -13.62
CA SER A 41 1.40 10.59 -14.80
C SER A 41 2.61 9.84 -15.35
N GLN A 42 3.73 10.54 -15.55
CA GLN A 42 4.97 9.95 -16.03
C GLN A 42 5.50 8.86 -15.09
N PHE A 43 5.44 9.11 -13.77
CA PHE A 43 5.82 8.12 -12.78
C PHE A 43 4.96 6.86 -12.87
N ILE A 44 3.63 7.00 -12.93
CA ILE A 44 2.71 5.86 -13.04
C ILE A 44 2.98 5.05 -14.31
N ASP A 45 3.23 5.73 -15.43
CA ASP A 45 3.54 5.07 -16.71
C ASP A 45 4.90 4.36 -16.65
N LEU A 46 5.91 4.99 -16.06
CA LEU A 46 7.24 4.40 -15.87
C LEU A 46 7.19 3.08 -15.06
N VAL A 47 6.47 3.08 -13.95
CA VAL A 47 6.33 1.88 -13.11
C VAL A 47 5.25 0.92 -13.63
N LYS A 48 4.66 1.19 -14.81
CA LYS A 48 3.53 0.44 -15.39
C LYS A 48 2.39 0.26 -14.39
N GLY A 49 2.08 1.32 -13.66
CA GLY A 49 1.02 1.35 -12.67
C GLY A 49 -0.37 1.25 -13.30
N LYS A 50 -1.36 0.98 -12.47
CA LYS A 50 -2.76 0.90 -12.88
C LYS A 50 -3.54 2.08 -12.32
N ARG A 51 -4.45 2.63 -13.13
CA ARG A 51 -5.34 3.72 -12.76
C ARG A 51 -6.72 3.16 -12.41
N ILE A 52 -7.19 3.41 -11.19
CA ILE A 52 -8.46 2.90 -10.68
C ILE A 52 -9.44 4.06 -10.42
N LYS A 53 -10.66 3.96 -10.93
CA LYS A 53 -11.75 4.90 -10.63
C LYS A 53 -12.47 4.44 -9.37
N LEU A 54 -12.27 5.16 -8.27
CA LEU A 54 -12.78 4.76 -6.94
C LEU A 54 -14.32 4.71 -6.85
N HIS A 55 -15.01 5.44 -7.72
CA HIS A 55 -16.49 5.51 -7.75
C HIS A 55 -17.11 4.66 -8.88
N ASP A 56 -16.29 3.97 -9.70
CA ASP A 56 -16.74 3.08 -10.75
C ASP A 56 -16.42 1.63 -10.37
N ILE A 57 -17.42 0.94 -9.82
CA ILE A 57 -17.28 -0.44 -9.35
C ILE A 57 -16.87 -1.40 -10.48
N ARG A 58 -17.38 -1.18 -11.71
CA ARG A 58 -17.08 -2.05 -12.87
C ARG A 58 -15.63 -1.88 -13.30
N GLN A 59 -15.19 -0.63 -13.45
CA GLN A 59 -13.80 -0.33 -13.80
C GLN A 59 -12.85 -0.81 -12.71
N ALA A 60 -13.17 -0.58 -11.43
CA ALA A 60 -12.38 -1.05 -10.31
C ALA A 60 -12.25 -2.58 -10.31
N ALA A 61 -13.33 -3.32 -10.57
CA ALA A 61 -13.30 -4.78 -10.68
C ALA A 61 -12.41 -5.25 -11.83
N LYS A 62 -12.43 -4.57 -12.99
CA LYS A 62 -11.56 -4.84 -14.13
C LYS A 62 -10.08 -4.66 -13.75
N ILE A 63 -9.72 -3.55 -13.13
CA ILE A 63 -8.34 -3.29 -12.69
C ILE A 63 -7.87 -4.36 -11.69
N ILE A 64 -8.72 -4.75 -10.74
CA ILE A 64 -8.38 -5.82 -9.78
C ILE A 64 -8.15 -7.17 -10.50
N GLN A 65 -8.88 -7.46 -11.57
CA GLN A 65 -8.64 -8.65 -12.39
C GLN A 65 -7.32 -8.56 -13.17
N GLU A 66 -7.01 -7.41 -13.77
CA GLU A 66 -5.74 -7.19 -14.47
C GLU A 66 -4.56 -7.35 -13.52
N VAL A 67 -4.62 -6.72 -12.33
CA VAL A 67 -3.58 -6.86 -11.29
C VAL A 67 -3.43 -8.34 -10.90
N SER A 68 -4.54 -9.06 -10.72
CA SER A 68 -4.50 -10.50 -10.41
C SER A 68 -3.77 -11.29 -11.49
N ALA A 69 -4.09 -11.07 -12.76
CA ALA A 69 -3.46 -11.77 -13.89
C ALA A 69 -1.96 -11.46 -13.98
N GLU A 70 -1.57 -10.19 -13.88
CA GLU A 70 -0.17 -9.78 -13.95
C GLU A 70 0.64 -10.24 -12.73
N THR A 71 0.01 -10.30 -11.55
CA THR A 71 0.67 -10.83 -10.34
C THR A 71 0.92 -12.32 -10.45
N ALA A 72 0.00 -13.08 -11.05
CA ALA A 72 0.21 -14.50 -11.35
C ALA A 72 1.42 -14.72 -12.28
N GLN A 73 1.72 -13.75 -13.15
CA GLN A 73 2.90 -13.76 -14.04
C GLN A 73 4.19 -13.25 -13.37
N GLY A 74 4.17 -12.96 -12.06
CA GLY A 74 5.36 -12.59 -11.31
C GLY A 74 5.51 -11.10 -11.00
N ARG A 75 4.57 -10.22 -11.44
CA ARG A 75 4.61 -8.80 -11.11
C ARG A 75 4.24 -8.56 -9.64
N LYS A 76 4.74 -7.47 -9.11
CA LYS A 76 4.50 -7.05 -7.74
C LYS A 76 3.75 -5.72 -7.75
N PHE A 77 2.71 -5.63 -6.92
CA PHE A 77 1.87 -4.44 -6.86
C PHE A 77 1.75 -3.89 -5.44
N ILE A 78 1.67 -2.56 -5.36
CA ILE A 78 1.25 -1.84 -4.17
C ILE A 78 -0.21 -1.43 -4.38
N ILE A 79 -1.10 -1.81 -3.46
CA ILE A 79 -2.50 -1.39 -3.45
C ILE A 79 -2.84 -0.81 -2.08
N PHE A 80 -3.25 0.45 -2.03
CA PHE A 80 -3.71 1.10 -0.81
C PHE A 80 -5.17 0.72 -0.53
N PRO A 81 -5.45 -0.18 0.42
CA PRO A 81 -6.79 -0.75 0.57
C PRO A 81 -7.81 0.23 1.17
N ALA A 82 -7.38 1.32 1.78
CA ALA A 82 -8.28 2.38 2.24
C ALA A 82 -8.90 3.17 1.06
N GLY A 83 -8.22 3.18 -0.11
CA GLY A 83 -8.67 3.90 -1.30
C GLY A 83 -8.45 5.42 -1.23
N GLY A 84 -7.67 5.88 -0.27
CA GLY A 84 -7.31 7.28 -0.07
C GLY A 84 -6.76 7.51 1.32
N TYR A 85 -6.41 8.73 1.63
CA TYR A 85 -5.95 9.14 2.96
C TYR A 85 -6.55 10.50 3.34
N LYS A 86 -6.64 10.77 4.64
CA LYS A 86 -7.02 12.06 5.19
C LYS A 86 -5.78 12.87 5.51
N HIS A 87 -5.76 14.13 5.09
CA HIS A 87 -4.66 15.03 5.43
C HIS A 87 -4.52 15.17 6.96
N ARG A 88 -3.28 15.19 7.44
CA ARG A 88 -2.93 15.39 8.85
C ARG A 88 -3.60 14.43 9.84
N ASN A 89 -3.84 13.22 9.40
CA ASN A 89 -4.46 12.18 10.25
C ASN A 89 -3.46 11.48 11.18
N GLY A 90 -2.21 11.95 11.22
CA GLY A 90 -1.15 11.31 11.97
C GLY A 90 -0.92 9.87 11.50
N ASN A 91 -0.63 8.99 12.45
CA ASN A 91 -0.44 7.57 12.19
C ASN A 91 -1.75 6.75 12.29
N GLN A 92 -2.91 7.38 12.25
CA GLN A 92 -4.17 6.67 12.26
C GLN A 92 -4.33 5.84 11.00
N VAL A 93 -4.71 4.57 11.16
CA VAL A 93 -4.98 3.66 10.03
C VAL A 93 -6.45 3.75 9.66
N ASP A 94 -6.75 4.22 8.45
CA ASP A 94 -8.11 4.27 7.93
C ASP A 94 -8.65 2.86 7.63
N PRO A 95 -9.97 2.64 7.68
CA PRO A 95 -10.58 1.33 7.38
C PRO A 95 -10.26 0.85 5.97
N PHE A 96 -10.01 -0.45 5.83
CA PHE A 96 -9.68 -1.08 4.56
C PHE A 96 -10.94 -1.58 3.82
N LYS A 97 -10.88 -1.56 2.49
CA LYS A 97 -11.92 -2.08 1.60
C LYS A 97 -11.63 -3.55 1.25
N PRO A 98 -12.43 -4.52 1.69
CA PRO A 98 -12.17 -5.95 1.48
C PRO A 98 -12.01 -6.36 0.01
N GLY A 99 -12.69 -5.64 -0.90
CA GLY A 99 -12.63 -5.92 -2.33
C GLY A 99 -11.24 -5.85 -2.95
N THR A 100 -10.34 -5.04 -2.38
CA THR A 100 -8.96 -4.87 -2.89
C THR A 100 -8.12 -6.14 -2.74
N PHE A 101 -8.39 -6.94 -1.71
CA PHE A 101 -7.66 -8.19 -1.44
C PHE A 101 -7.94 -9.29 -2.46
N LYS A 102 -9.05 -9.17 -3.21
CA LYS A 102 -9.37 -10.11 -4.29
C LYS A 102 -8.30 -10.15 -5.39
N SER A 103 -7.49 -9.09 -5.53
CA SER A 103 -6.36 -9.07 -6.47
C SER A 103 -5.33 -10.17 -6.18
N ALA A 104 -4.97 -10.36 -4.91
CA ALA A 104 -4.04 -11.40 -4.49
C ALA A 104 -4.75 -12.77 -4.32
N MET A 105 -5.96 -12.77 -3.79
CA MET A 105 -6.70 -14.01 -3.51
C MET A 105 -7.03 -14.80 -4.79
N LYS A 106 -7.44 -14.12 -5.87
CA LYS A 106 -7.75 -14.77 -7.16
C LYS A 106 -6.52 -15.41 -7.81
N SER A 107 -5.37 -14.76 -7.71
CA SER A 107 -4.10 -15.27 -8.25
C SER A 107 -3.35 -16.20 -7.29
N LYS A 108 -3.88 -16.42 -6.07
CA LYS A 108 -3.29 -17.28 -5.04
C LYS A 108 -1.84 -16.89 -4.69
N VAL A 109 -1.54 -15.60 -4.73
CA VAL A 109 -0.20 -15.06 -4.48
C VAL A 109 -0.05 -14.53 -3.06
N PRO A 110 1.17 -14.39 -2.54
CA PRO A 110 1.38 -13.84 -1.20
C PRO A 110 0.77 -12.45 -1.04
N ILE A 111 0.18 -12.22 0.12
CA ILE A 111 -0.30 -10.93 0.62
C ILE A 111 0.75 -10.39 1.59
N VAL A 112 1.35 -9.24 1.26
CA VAL A 112 2.37 -8.61 2.11
C VAL A 112 1.78 -7.38 2.79
N PRO A 113 1.46 -7.44 4.09
CA PRO A 113 1.05 -6.26 4.83
C PRO A 113 2.25 -5.33 4.99
N VAL A 114 2.04 -4.02 4.78
CA VAL A 114 3.08 -3.00 4.95
C VAL A 114 2.58 -1.93 5.92
N ALA A 115 3.36 -1.61 6.94
CA ALA A 115 3.03 -0.55 7.88
C ALA A 115 3.91 0.67 7.63
N LEU A 116 3.27 1.82 7.41
CA LEU A 116 3.89 3.12 7.26
C LEU A 116 3.70 3.92 8.54
N VAL A 117 4.79 4.53 9.02
CA VAL A 117 4.80 5.41 10.19
C VAL A 117 5.45 6.74 9.81
N ASP A 118 4.78 7.82 10.17
CA ASP A 118 5.24 9.21 9.98
C ASP A 118 5.40 9.68 8.51
N SER A 119 4.98 8.91 7.53
CA SER A 119 5.08 9.31 6.12
C SER A 119 4.16 10.50 5.76
N TRP A 120 3.10 10.75 6.55
CA TRP A 120 2.26 11.93 6.42
C TRP A 120 3.02 13.25 6.63
N LYS A 121 4.12 13.24 7.37
CA LYS A 121 4.95 14.41 7.67
C LYS A 121 5.66 14.98 6.45
N VAL A 122 5.91 14.18 5.41
CA VAL A 122 6.78 14.54 4.28
C VAL A 122 6.26 15.73 3.50
N TYR A 123 4.95 15.82 3.26
CA TYR A 123 4.34 16.91 2.48
C TYR A 123 3.29 17.73 3.25
N ASP A 124 2.95 17.31 4.46
CA ASP A 124 1.92 17.97 5.25
C ASP A 124 2.49 18.97 6.27
N LEU A 125 3.78 18.88 6.53
CA LEU A 125 4.48 19.87 7.35
C LEU A 125 5.06 20.94 6.47
N ASN A 126 4.61 22.17 6.68
CA ASN A 126 5.19 23.37 6.03
C ASN A 126 6.55 23.71 6.69
N SER A 127 7.51 22.79 6.59
CA SER A 127 8.78 22.82 7.32
C SER A 127 9.90 22.23 6.46
N LEU A 128 11.08 22.85 6.54
CA LEU A 128 12.33 22.34 5.96
C LEU A 128 13.07 21.40 6.94
N ARG A 129 12.46 21.04 8.04
CA ARG A 129 13.06 20.10 9.00
C ARG A 129 13.16 18.72 8.39
N HIS A 130 14.22 18.00 8.74
CA HIS A 130 14.41 16.63 8.36
C HIS A 130 13.27 15.75 8.94
N VAL A 131 12.69 14.91 8.10
CA VAL A 131 11.59 14.02 8.48
C VAL A 131 12.06 12.58 8.33
N HIS A 132 11.90 11.79 9.39
CA HIS A 132 12.10 10.35 9.36
C HIS A 132 10.77 9.65 9.11
N THR A 133 10.76 8.77 8.12
CA THR A 133 9.62 7.89 7.84
C THR A 133 10.05 6.44 8.01
N GLN A 134 9.11 5.57 8.40
CA GLN A 134 9.41 4.17 8.61
C GLN A 134 8.50 3.32 7.73
N VAL A 135 9.08 2.30 7.10
CA VAL A 135 8.37 1.32 6.28
C VAL A 135 8.67 -0.08 6.82
N TYR A 136 7.64 -0.76 7.31
CA TYR A 136 7.75 -2.11 7.84
C TYR A 136 7.06 -3.11 6.89
N PHE A 137 7.84 -3.98 6.26
CA PHE A 137 7.31 -5.13 5.54
C PHE A 137 7.05 -6.26 6.53
N LEU A 138 5.78 -6.57 6.78
CA LEU A 138 5.40 -7.60 7.75
C LEU A 138 5.45 -8.98 7.08
N LYS A 139 5.51 -10.04 7.91
CA LYS A 139 5.51 -11.43 7.43
C LYS A 139 4.38 -11.63 6.43
N PRO A 140 4.67 -12.11 5.22
CA PRO A 140 3.63 -12.39 4.21
C PRO A 140 2.61 -13.42 4.70
N LEU A 141 1.38 -13.30 4.20
CA LEU A 141 0.41 -14.39 4.24
C LEU A 141 0.52 -15.12 2.91
N TYR A 142 0.92 -16.37 2.94
CA TYR A 142 0.93 -17.24 1.77
C TYR A 142 -0.46 -17.80 1.50
N TYR A 143 -0.68 -18.39 0.33
CA TYR A 143 -1.99 -18.91 -0.05
C TYR A 143 -2.59 -19.87 0.99
N GLU A 144 -1.77 -20.74 1.56
CA GLU A 144 -2.22 -21.69 2.58
C GLU A 144 -2.71 -21.01 3.87
N ASP A 145 -2.19 -19.80 4.18
CA ASP A 145 -2.60 -19.04 5.37
C ASP A 145 -4.01 -18.42 5.23
N TYR A 146 -4.46 -18.17 3.99
CA TYR A 146 -5.76 -17.54 3.73
C TYR A 146 -6.71 -18.35 2.84
N LYS A 147 -6.32 -19.56 2.47
CA LYS A 147 -7.14 -20.50 1.71
C LYS A 147 -8.47 -20.76 2.43
N GLY A 148 -9.58 -20.57 1.71
CA GLY A 148 -10.92 -20.72 2.27
C GLY A 148 -11.47 -19.51 3.02
N MET A 149 -10.66 -18.50 3.32
CA MET A 149 -11.11 -17.25 3.94
C MET A 149 -11.89 -16.38 2.94
N LYS A 150 -12.88 -15.64 3.45
CA LYS A 150 -13.53 -14.57 2.70
C LYS A 150 -12.64 -13.32 2.68
N SER A 151 -12.81 -12.47 1.66
CA SER A 151 -12.02 -11.23 1.55
C SER A 151 -12.18 -10.28 2.74
N VAL A 152 -13.30 -10.35 3.46
CA VAL A 152 -13.52 -9.59 4.70
C VAL A 152 -12.62 -10.08 5.83
N GLU A 153 -12.47 -11.40 5.96
CA GLU A 153 -11.63 -12.03 7.00
C GLU A 153 -10.14 -11.74 6.75
N VAL A 154 -9.71 -11.86 5.49
CA VAL A 154 -8.33 -11.49 5.08
C VAL A 154 -8.06 -10.01 5.35
N CYS A 155 -9.01 -9.14 4.99
CA CYS A 155 -8.93 -7.70 5.21
C CYS A 155 -8.75 -7.38 6.70
N ASP A 156 -9.60 -7.93 7.56
CA ASP A 156 -9.54 -7.72 9.01
C ASP A 156 -8.22 -8.23 9.61
N HIS A 157 -7.78 -9.42 9.18
CA HIS A 157 -6.50 -9.98 9.62
C HIS A 157 -5.32 -9.07 9.26
N VAL A 158 -5.23 -8.59 8.01
CA VAL A 158 -4.18 -7.67 7.57
C VAL A 158 -4.26 -6.33 8.28
N TYR A 159 -5.47 -5.77 8.40
CA TYR A 159 -5.71 -4.50 9.09
C TYR A 159 -5.20 -4.52 10.53
N ARG A 160 -5.57 -5.54 11.31
CA ARG A 160 -5.12 -5.68 12.71
C ARG A 160 -3.60 -5.77 12.83
N ARG A 161 -2.94 -6.49 11.92
CA ARG A 161 -1.48 -6.61 11.90
C ARG A 161 -0.80 -5.27 11.62
N ILE A 162 -1.32 -4.50 10.66
CA ILE A 162 -0.80 -3.17 10.34
C ILE A 162 -1.03 -2.21 11.50
N CYS A 163 -2.22 -2.16 12.09
CA CYS A 163 -2.49 -1.33 13.26
C CYS A 163 -1.54 -1.63 14.43
N LYS A 164 -1.26 -2.90 14.68
CA LYS A 164 -0.29 -3.31 15.72
C LYS A 164 1.11 -2.82 15.38
N ALA A 165 1.56 -2.98 14.14
CA ALA A 165 2.90 -2.56 13.71
C ALA A 165 3.06 -1.04 13.74
N VAL A 166 2.05 -0.27 13.32
CA VAL A 166 2.05 1.20 13.40
C VAL A 166 2.21 1.66 14.85
N ARG A 167 1.42 1.11 15.78
CA ARG A 167 1.52 1.44 17.22
C ARG A 167 2.89 1.11 17.82
N LEU A 168 3.51 0.01 17.39
CA LEU A 168 4.86 -0.36 17.82
C LEU A 168 5.92 0.57 17.23
N GLY A 169 5.76 0.95 15.95
CA GLY A 169 6.64 1.90 15.28
C GLY A 169 6.62 3.28 15.94
N GLU A 170 5.46 3.76 16.35
CA GLU A 170 5.32 5.02 17.10
C GLU A 170 6.07 5.02 18.44
N ARG A 171 6.10 3.87 19.12
CA ARG A 171 6.80 3.71 20.42
C ARG A 171 8.30 3.57 20.29
N ASN A 172 8.76 3.01 19.17
CA ASN A 172 10.17 2.71 18.92
C ASN A 172 10.90 3.83 18.15
N MET A 173 10.38 5.07 18.19
CA MET A 173 11.11 6.22 17.69
C MET A 173 12.34 6.41 18.57
N PRO A 174 13.57 6.02 18.16
CA PRO A 174 14.75 6.50 18.83
C PRO A 174 14.84 8.00 18.54
N GLU A 175 15.09 8.80 19.56
CA GLU A 175 15.51 10.21 19.40
C GLU A 175 16.73 10.37 18.49
N GLN A 176 17.35 9.25 18.11
CA GLN A 176 18.54 9.14 17.27
C GLN A 176 18.38 7.96 16.28
N ALA A 177 17.43 8.01 15.38
CA ALA A 177 17.42 7.08 14.24
C ALA A 177 18.15 7.73 13.07
N VAL A 178 19.43 7.42 13.08
CA VAL A 178 20.17 6.74 12.02
C VAL A 178 20.13 7.42 10.66
N ARG A 179 21.28 8.02 10.39
CA ARG A 179 21.74 8.43 9.06
C ARG A 179 21.76 7.20 8.14
N CYS A 180 21.02 7.26 7.08
CA CYS A 180 21.33 6.64 5.79
C CYS A 180 21.35 7.74 4.74
#